data_784f2f2a9bd896230799fc8a5cc29583
#
_entry.id   784f2f2a9bd896230799fc8a5cc29583
#
_cell.length_a   1.000
_cell.length_b   1.000
_cell.length_c   1.000
_cell.angle_alpha   90.00
_cell.angle_beta   90.00
_cell.angle_gamma   90.00
#
_symmetry.space_group_name_H-M   'P 1'
#
loop_
_entity.id
_entity.type
_entity.pdbx_description
1 polymer ?
#
loop_
_entity_poly.entity_id
_entity_poly.type
_entity_poly.pdbx_seq_one_letter_code
_entity_poly.pdbx_strand_id
1 'polypeptide(L)'
;MSTKHVFDDATGLVEKACLGVASTNPDLRFFAHHKVLYNAAHPRDKVAILAGGGAGHEPAFSGLVGSGLVTVAVSGDVFASPSSKQICSGVDLAPTDKGIVTIVLNYTGDCLNFGLASEKARSAFHSEGKGRDIEMVNVGDDVSVGRSKGGLVGRRGLTGAAFTA
;
A
#
# COMPACT_ATOMS: atom_id res chain seq x y z
N MET A 1 -22.90 -14.34 -17.06
CA MET A 1 -22.25 -13.20 -16.41
C MET A 1 -22.95 -11.93 -16.85
N SER A 2 -23.12 -10.96 -15.98
CA SER A 2 -23.69 -9.66 -16.37
C SER A 2 -22.70 -8.97 -17.33
N THR A 3 -23.19 -8.46 -18.45
CA THR A 3 -22.40 -7.67 -19.42
C THR A 3 -22.54 -6.16 -19.16
N LYS A 4 -23.19 -5.77 -18.06
CA LYS A 4 -23.40 -4.37 -17.72
C LYS A 4 -22.22 -3.85 -16.89
N HIS A 5 -21.49 -2.92 -17.43
CA HIS A 5 -20.38 -2.24 -16.78
C HIS A 5 -20.60 -0.72 -16.81
N VAL A 6 -20.07 -0.02 -15.79
CA VAL A 6 -20.05 1.46 -15.78
C VAL A 6 -19.00 1.96 -16.75
N PHE A 7 -17.89 1.22 -16.88
CA PHE A 7 -16.83 1.44 -17.84
C PHE A 7 -16.63 0.15 -18.65
N ASP A 8 -16.64 0.26 -19.97
CA ASP A 8 -16.49 -0.89 -20.86
C ASP A 8 -15.01 -1.29 -21.08
N ASP A 9 -14.07 -0.38 -20.73
CA ASP A 9 -12.63 -0.61 -20.85
C ASP A 9 -11.96 -0.67 -19.49
N ALA A 10 -11.13 -1.69 -19.28
CA ALA A 10 -10.32 -1.86 -18.08
C ALA A 10 -9.17 -0.85 -17.96
N THR A 11 -8.83 -0.16 -19.07
CA THR A 11 -7.71 0.79 -19.10
C THR A 11 -7.93 1.96 -18.13
N GLY A 12 -6.98 2.15 -17.23
CA GLY A 12 -7.00 3.24 -16.27
C GLY A 12 -8.06 3.12 -15.18
N LEU A 13 -8.65 1.92 -14.96
CA LEU A 13 -9.63 1.73 -13.88
C LEU A 13 -9.06 2.03 -12.50
N VAL A 14 -7.82 1.61 -12.23
CA VAL A 14 -7.16 1.84 -10.94
C VAL A 14 -6.94 3.33 -10.69
N GLU A 15 -6.47 4.05 -11.70
CA GLU A 15 -6.28 5.50 -11.63
C GLU A 15 -7.61 6.23 -11.42
N LYS A 16 -8.67 5.82 -12.14
CA LYS A 16 -10.02 6.38 -11.97
C LYS A 16 -10.56 6.12 -10.57
N ALA A 17 -10.36 4.91 -10.04
CA ALA A 17 -10.79 4.54 -8.68
C ALA A 17 -10.05 5.38 -7.63
N CYS A 18 -8.72 5.46 -7.70
CA CYS A 18 -7.93 6.27 -6.79
C CYS A 18 -8.26 7.76 -6.86
N LEU A 19 -8.49 8.29 -8.07
CA LEU A 19 -8.92 9.67 -8.26
C LEU A 19 -10.31 9.92 -7.65
N GLY A 20 -11.23 8.94 -7.80
CA GLY A 20 -12.53 8.97 -7.15
C GLY A 20 -12.41 9.06 -5.64
N VAL A 21 -11.57 8.24 -5.01
CA VAL A 21 -11.30 8.31 -3.57
C VAL A 21 -10.69 9.66 -3.19
N ALA A 22 -9.68 10.15 -3.94
CA ALA A 22 -9.05 11.45 -3.67
C ALA A 22 -10.06 12.60 -3.71
N SER A 23 -11.09 12.52 -4.54
CA SER A 23 -12.10 13.57 -4.66
C SER A 23 -13.06 13.66 -3.45
N THR A 24 -13.10 12.64 -2.60
CA THR A 24 -14.00 12.60 -1.44
C THR A 24 -13.45 13.34 -0.21
N ASN A 25 -12.15 13.63 -0.18
CA ASN A 25 -11.51 14.26 0.97
C ASN A 25 -10.41 15.23 0.51
N PRO A 26 -10.50 16.52 0.89
CA PRO A 26 -9.57 17.57 0.46
C PRO A 26 -8.14 17.37 0.98
N ASP A 27 -7.92 16.54 2.00
CA ASP A 27 -6.60 16.23 2.53
C ASP A 27 -5.86 15.17 1.70
N LEU A 28 -6.57 14.46 0.84
CA LEU A 28 -5.97 13.42 0.02
C LEU A 28 -5.34 14.01 -1.25
N ARG A 29 -4.23 13.40 -1.66
CA ARG A 29 -3.53 13.71 -2.91
C ARG A 29 -3.25 12.42 -3.65
N PHE A 30 -3.42 12.45 -4.96
CA PHE A 30 -3.15 11.31 -5.83
C PHE A 30 -2.02 11.61 -6.80
N PHE A 31 -0.95 10.82 -6.72
CA PHE A 31 0.16 10.83 -7.68
C PHE A 31 -0.09 9.76 -8.74
N ALA A 32 -0.72 10.15 -9.85
CA ALA A 32 -1.23 9.24 -10.87
C ALA A 32 -0.14 8.38 -11.52
N HIS A 33 1.04 8.95 -11.78
CA HIS A 33 2.13 8.25 -12.48
C HIS A 33 2.57 6.94 -11.80
N HIS A 34 2.51 6.88 -10.48
CA HIS A 34 2.85 5.68 -9.71
C HIS A 34 1.67 5.13 -8.89
N LYS A 35 0.45 5.60 -9.13
CA LYS A 35 -0.78 5.16 -8.45
C LYS A 35 -0.68 5.23 -6.92
N VAL A 36 -0.11 6.33 -6.42
CA VAL A 36 0.06 6.58 -5.00
C VAL A 36 -1.00 7.55 -4.51
N LEU A 37 -1.81 7.12 -3.56
CA LEU A 37 -2.76 7.97 -2.83
C LEU A 37 -2.22 8.22 -1.43
N TYR A 38 -2.22 9.46 -0.96
CA TYR A 38 -1.68 9.79 0.36
C TYR A 38 -2.45 10.93 1.04
N ASN A 39 -2.44 10.90 2.36
CA ASN A 39 -2.98 11.96 3.21
C ASN A 39 -1.93 13.04 3.42
N ALA A 40 -2.06 14.17 2.71
CA ALA A 40 -1.11 15.27 2.79
C ALA A 40 -1.18 16.05 4.13
N ALA A 41 -2.28 15.90 4.89
CA ALA A 41 -2.47 16.51 6.20
C ALA A 41 -1.92 15.66 7.36
N HIS A 42 -1.28 14.50 7.08
CA HIS A 42 -0.69 13.68 8.13
C HIS A 42 0.40 14.45 8.90
N PRO A 43 0.36 14.44 10.25
CA PRO A 43 1.35 15.15 11.06
C PRO A 43 2.76 14.58 10.86
N ARG A 44 3.72 15.45 10.53
CA ARG A 44 5.11 15.02 10.26
C ARG A 44 5.83 14.42 11.47
N ASP A 45 5.38 14.74 12.68
CA ASP A 45 5.91 14.24 13.94
C ASP A 45 5.37 12.85 14.33
N LYS A 46 4.60 12.21 13.45
CA LYS A 46 4.09 10.84 13.62
C LYS A 46 4.68 9.89 12.59
N VAL A 47 4.73 8.61 12.94
CA VAL A 47 5.07 7.52 12.02
C VAL A 47 3.99 7.41 10.97
N ALA A 48 4.39 7.28 9.71
CA ALA A 48 3.45 7.04 8.61
C ALA A 48 3.19 5.54 8.42
N ILE A 49 1.95 5.20 8.10
CA ILE A 49 1.58 3.85 7.68
C ILE A 49 1.48 3.84 6.16
N LEU A 50 2.31 3.01 5.52
CA LEU A 50 2.27 2.76 4.10
C LEU A 50 1.73 1.36 3.84
N ALA A 51 0.66 1.25 3.06
CA ALA A 51 0.10 -0.03 2.69
C ALA A 51 -0.06 -0.11 1.17
N GLY A 52 -0.19 -1.32 0.64
CA GLY A 52 -0.41 -1.46 -0.79
C GLY A 52 -0.44 -2.90 -1.26
N GLY A 53 -0.73 -3.05 -2.53
CA GLY A 53 -0.86 -4.32 -3.21
C GLY A 53 -1.55 -4.15 -4.55
N GLY A 54 -1.91 -5.25 -5.20
CA GLY A 54 -2.71 -5.22 -6.41
C GLY A 54 -4.10 -4.62 -6.15
N ALA A 55 -4.64 -3.89 -7.10
CA ALA A 55 -6.03 -3.45 -7.09
C ALA A 55 -6.99 -4.65 -7.27
N GLY A 56 -8.26 -4.48 -6.94
CA GLY A 56 -9.30 -5.52 -6.99
C GLY A 56 -9.68 -6.07 -5.62
N HIS A 57 -9.12 -5.51 -4.56
CA HIS A 57 -9.41 -5.83 -3.17
C HIS A 57 -10.08 -4.67 -2.42
N GLU A 58 -10.63 -3.70 -3.15
CA GLU A 58 -11.20 -2.49 -2.58
C GLU A 58 -12.19 -2.80 -1.44
N PRO A 59 -12.18 -2.00 -0.36
CA PRO A 59 -11.50 -0.69 -0.18
C PRO A 59 -9.99 -0.75 0.10
N ALA A 60 -9.37 -1.91 0.24
CA ALA A 60 -7.93 -2.03 0.48
C ALA A 60 -7.12 -1.67 -0.80
N PHE A 61 -6.13 -0.74 -0.75
CA PHE A 61 -5.81 0.04 0.45
C PHE A 61 -6.18 1.51 0.28
N SER A 62 -6.48 1.93 -0.95
CA SER A 62 -6.77 3.33 -1.27
C SER A 62 -7.95 3.90 -0.47
N GLY A 63 -9.00 3.11 -0.26
CA GLY A 63 -10.16 3.51 0.54
C GLY A 63 -9.90 3.59 2.05
N LEU A 64 -8.73 3.17 2.51
CA LEU A 64 -8.33 3.26 3.93
C LEU A 64 -7.41 4.45 4.20
N VAL A 65 -7.09 5.27 3.18
CA VAL A 65 -6.23 6.44 3.36
C VAL A 65 -7.00 7.56 4.07
N GLY A 66 -6.49 7.97 5.23
CA GLY A 66 -7.14 9.02 6.02
C GLY A 66 -6.49 9.25 7.37
N SER A 67 -7.06 10.14 8.13
CA SER A 67 -6.59 10.46 9.48
C SER A 67 -6.82 9.29 10.43
N GLY A 68 -5.76 8.82 11.10
CA GLY A 68 -5.81 7.70 12.05
C GLY A 68 -5.85 6.31 11.40
N LEU A 69 -5.66 6.23 10.08
CA LEU A 69 -5.60 5.00 9.29
C LEU A 69 -4.33 5.00 8.42
N VAL A 70 -4.41 4.40 7.21
CA VAL A 70 -3.30 4.42 6.25
C VAL A 70 -2.93 5.85 5.88
N THR A 71 -1.64 6.16 5.90
CA THR A 71 -1.12 7.47 5.48
C THR A 71 -0.88 7.49 3.96
N VAL A 72 -0.36 6.39 3.42
CA VAL A 72 0.00 6.24 2.00
C VAL A 72 -0.47 4.88 1.49
N ALA A 73 -1.23 4.85 0.41
CA ALA A 73 -1.57 3.62 -0.30
C ALA A 73 -0.90 3.60 -1.67
N VAL A 74 -0.24 2.49 -1.99
CA VAL A 74 0.39 2.25 -3.30
C VAL A 74 -0.37 1.15 -4.01
N SER A 75 -1.04 1.47 -5.11
CA SER A 75 -1.81 0.51 -5.89
C SER A 75 -1.01 -0.01 -7.08
N GLY A 76 -1.00 -1.32 -7.24
CA GLY A 76 -0.60 -1.99 -8.46
C GLY A 76 -1.69 -1.93 -9.53
N ASP A 77 -1.56 -2.76 -10.56
CA ASP A 77 -2.65 -3.02 -11.49
C ASP A 77 -3.63 -4.06 -10.92
N VAL A 78 -4.71 -4.35 -11.65
CA VAL A 78 -5.72 -5.31 -11.19
C VAL A 78 -5.07 -6.67 -10.93
N PHE A 79 -5.12 -7.14 -9.67
CA PHE A 79 -4.48 -8.35 -9.16
C PHE A 79 -2.98 -8.47 -9.47
N ALA A 80 -2.29 -7.37 -9.63
CA ALA A 80 -0.84 -7.33 -9.87
C ALA A 80 -0.16 -6.40 -8.86
N SER A 81 0.87 -6.91 -8.20
CA SER A 81 1.63 -6.15 -7.19
C SER A 81 2.25 -4.89 -7.78
N PRO A 82 2.29 -3.77 -7.02
CA PRO A 82 3.02 -2.60 -7.43
C PRO A 82 4.52 -2.90 -7.53
N SER A 83 5.19 -2.25 -8.46
CA SER A 83 6.65 -2.36 -8.59
C SER A 83 7.36 -1.68 -7.42
N SER A 84 8.59 -2.11 -7.12
CA SER A 84 9.42 -1.44 -6.11
C SER A 84 9.62 0.07 -6.38
N LYS A 85 9.60 0.49 -7.65
CA LYS A 85 9.67 1.91 -8.03
C LYS A 85 8.43 2.70 -7.59
N GLN A 86 7.23 2.12 -7.77
CA GLN A 86 5.99 2.73 -7.29
C GLN A 86 5.98 2.84 -5.77
N ILE A 87 6.43 1.79 -5.08
CA ILE A 87 6.51 1.76 -3.62
C ILE A 87 7.51 2.79 -3.10
N CYS A 88 8.70 2.92 -3.71
CA CYS A 88 9.65 3.98 -3.37
C CYS A 88 9.02 5.37 -3.51
N SER A 89 8.23 5.61 -4.56
CA SER A 89 7.50 6.89 -4.67
C SER A 89 6.49 7.10 -3.55
N GLY A 90 5.86 6.03 -3.06
CA GLY A 90 5.02 6.10 -1.86
C GLY A 90 5.81 6.48 -0.61
N VAL A 91 7.01 5.93 -0.45
CA VAL A 91 7.95 6.29 0.64
C VAL A 91 8.35 7.76 0.55
N ASP A 92 8.71 8.24 -0.64
CA ASP A 92 9.14 9.63 -0.86
C ASP A 92 8.01 10.63 -0.60
N LEU A 93 6.77 10.25 -0.90
CA LEU A 93 5.57 11.07 -0.70
C LEU A 93 5.02 11.00 0.73
N ALA A 94 5.50 10.08 1.57
CA ALA A 94 5.02 9.93 2.94
C ALA A 94 5.39 11.17 3.78
N PRO A 95 4.41 11.92 4.30
CA PRO A 95 4.68 13.17 5.03
C PRO A 95 5.06 12.88 6.49
N THR A 96 6.24 12.29 6.70
CA THR A 96 6.73 11.96 8.04
C THR A 96 8.22 12.23 8.21
N ASP A 97 8.62 12.62 9.42
CA ASP A 97 10.01 12.75 9.85
C ASP A 97 10.40 11.66 10.87
N LYS A 98 9.46 10.76 11.24
CA LYS A 98 9.63 9.74 12.28
C LYS A 98 9.91 8.33 11.76
N GLY A 99 9.55 8.04 10.52
CA GLY A 99 9.72 6.75 9.91
C GLY A 99 8.42 6.18 9.34
N ILE A 100 8.50 5.00 8.78
CA ILE A 100 7.41 4.37 8.04
C ILE A 100 7.24 2.92 8.52
N VAL A 101 5.99 2.52 8.75
CA VAL A 101 5.63 1.12 8.87
C VAL A 101 4.90 0.70 7.59
N THR A 102 5.42 -0.29 6.88
CA THR A 102 4.75 -0.85 5.72
C THR A 102 3.91 -2.06 6.10
N ILE A 103 2.64 -2.07 5.68
CA ILE A 103 1.71 -3.19 5.89
C ILE A 103 1.48 -3.87 4.56
N VAL A 104 1.84 -5.14 4.48
CA VAL A 104 1.93 -5.89 3.23
C VAL A 104 1.12 -7.18 3.33
N LEU A 105 0.34 -7.45 2.30
CA LEU A 105 -0.30 -8.75 2.13
C LEU A 105 0.75 -9.81 1.87
N ASN A 106 0.60 -10.99 2.48
CA ASN A 106 1.56 -12.09 2.31
C ASN A 106 1.44 -12.77 0.94
N TYR A 107 1.45 -11.97 -0.13
CA TYR A 107 1.62 -12.46 -1.50
C TYR A 107 3.07 -12.31 -1.93
N THR A 108 3.58 -13.29 -2.67
CA THR A 108 5.01 -13.33 -3.04
C THR A 108 5.47 -12.06 -3.75
N GLY A 109 4.69 -11.54 -4.71
CA GLY A 109 5.04 -10.33 -5.44
C GLY A 109 5.06 -9.09 -4.53
N ASP A 110 4.07 -8.96 -3.63
CA ASP A 110 4.02 -7.86 -2.67
C ASP A 110 5.20 -7.94 -1.70
N CYS A 111 5.44 -9.09 -1.09
CA CYS A 111 6.57 -9.28 -0.17
C CYS A 111 7.92 -8.94 -0.81
N LEU A 112 8.15 -9.38 -2.06
CA LEU A 112 9.40 -9.10 -2.77
C LEU A 112 9.55 -7.61 -3.11
N ASN A 113 8.51 -7.00 -3.68
CA ASN A 113 8.59 -5.61 -4.14
C ASN A 113 8.65 -4.62 -2.96
N PHE A 114 7.85 -4.84 -1.91
CA PHE A 114 7.89 -4.03 -0.69
C PHE A 114 9.20 -4.24 0.07
N GLY A 115 9.68 -5.48 0.18
CA GLY A 115 10.97 -5.79 0.79
C GLY A 115 12.11 -5.05 0.09
N LEU A 116 12.17 -5.12 -1.25
CA LEU A 116 13.19 -4.41 -2.03
C LEU A 116 13.08 -2.88 -1.87
N ALA A 117 11.87 -2.34 -1.85
CA ALA A 117 11.66 -0.91 -1.65
C ALA A 117 12.06 -0.47 -0.24
N SER A 118 11.74 -1.27 0.79
CA SER A 118 12.12 -1.00 2.18
C SER A 118 13.64 -0.99 2.36
N GLU A 119 14.36 -1.93 1.77
CA GLU A 119 15.83 -1.94 1.83
C GLU A 119 16.46 -0.72 1.14
N LYS A 120 15.93 -0.32 -0.02
CA LYS A 120 16.36 0.90 -0.71
C LYS A 120 16.10 2.15 0.14
N ALA A 121 14.90 2.25 0.73
CA ALA A 121 14.54 3.36 1.59
C ALA A 121 15.41 3.41 2.85
N ARG A 122 15.65 2.28 3.50
CA ARG A 122 16.53 2.19 4.68
C ARG A 122 17.93 2.67 4.37
N SER A 123 18.51 2.22 3.26
CA SER A 123 19.82 2.68 2.78
C SER A 123 19.85 4.19 2.54
N ALA A 124 18.82 4.74 1.90
CA ALA A 124 18.71 6.18 1.67
C ALA A 124 18.59 6.97 2.99
N PHE A 125 17.75 6.52 3.93
CA PHE A 125 17.57 7.17 5.23
C PHE A 125 18.86 7.19 6.05
N HIS A 126 19.63 6.10 6.04
CA HIS A 126 20.93 6.05 6.68
C HIS A 126 21.92 7.03 6.04
N SER A 127 21.98 7.11 4.71
CA SER A 127 22.88 8.03 4.02
C SER A 127 22.52 9.51 4.26
N GLU A 128 21.25 9.82 4.45
CA GLU A 128 20.78 11.17 4.75
C GLU A 128 21.00 11.60 6.21
N GLY A 129 21.27 10.65 7.10
CA GLY A 129 21.47 10.93 8.54
C GLY A 129 20.23 11.45 9.26
N LYS A 130 19.03 11.23 8.71
CA LYS A 130 17.79 11.82 9.20
C LYS A 130 17.15 11.08 10.39
N GLY A 131 17.74 10.00 10.85
CA GLY A 131 17.22 9.19 11.96
C GLY A 131 15.83 8.58 11.72
N ARG A 132 15.41 8.52 10.46
CA ARG A 132 14.19 7.82 10.03
C ARG A 132 14.50 6.35 9.75
N ASP A 133 13.53 5.48 9.96
CA ASP A 133 13.63 4.07 9.59
C ASP A 133 12.36 3.60 8.89
N ILE A 134 12.43 2.43 8.28
CA ILE A 134 11.29 1.77 7.65
C ILE A 134 11.25 0.31 8.06
N GLU A 135 10.09 -0.09 8.57
CA GLU A 135 9.83 -1.46 8.98
C GLU A 135 8.69 -2.07 8.17
N MET A 136 8.74 -3.38 7.98
CA MET A 136 7.75 -4.11 7.18
C MET A 136 7.03 -5.16 8.01
N VAL A 137 5.71 -5.12 7.97
CA VAL A 137 4.82 -6.10 8.60
C VAL A 137 4.11 -6.89 7.51
N ASN A 138 4.40 -8.19 7.43
CA ASN A 138 3.68 -9.11 6.56
C ASN A 138 2.47 -9.69 7.28
N VAL A 139 1.28 -9.50 6.74
CA VAL A 139 0.03 -9.96 7.33
C VAL A 139 -0.39 -11.29 6.71
N GLY A 140 -0.43 -12.33 7.53
CA GLY A 140 -0.76 -13.71 7.11
C GLY A 140 -1.73 -14.37 8.09
N ASP A 141 -2.87 -13.74 8.36
CA ASP A 141 -3.84 -14.18 9.37
C ASP A 141 -4.87 -15.20 8.87
N ASP A 142 -4.86 -15.57 7.58
CA ASP A 142 -5.79 -16.54 7.01
C ASP A 142 -5.60 -17.92 7.65
N VAL A 143 -6.54 -18.29 8.49
CA VAL A 143 -6.55 -19.58 9.21
C VAL A 143 -7.07 -20.75 8.37
N SER A 144 -7.60 -20.52 7.18
CA SER A 144 -8.04 -21.59 6.26
C SER A 144 -6.87 -22.46 5.80
N VAL A 145 -5.65 -21.90 5.81
CA VAL A 145 -4.43 -22.63 5.55
C VAL A 145 -3.84 -23.15 6.87
N GLY A 146 -3.86 -24.47 7.08
CA GLY A 146 -3.30 -25.11 8.27
C GLY A 146 -1.79 -24.83 8.43
N ARG A 147 -1.29 -24.86 9.66
CA ARG A 147 0.12 -24.56 9.99
C ARG A 147 1.11 -25.44 9.21
N SER A 148 0.79 -26.72 9.00
CA SER A 148 1.62 -27.68 8.25
C SER A 148 1.76 -27.34 6.76
N LYS A 149 0.80 -26.61 6.18
CA LYS A 149 0.79 -26.19 4.77
C LYS A 149 1.19 -24.73 4.57
N GLY A 150 1.35 -23.97 5.65
CA GLY A 150 1.63 -22.55 5.59
C GLY A 150 2.95 -22.20 4.89
N GLY A 151 3.96 -23.08 4.98
CA GLY A 151 5.23 -22.89 4.30
C GLY A 151 5.19 -23.10 2.78
N LEU A 152 4.16 -23.84 2.28
CA LEU A 152 4.05 -24.14 0.85
C LEU A 152 3.29 -23.09 0.05
N VAL A 153 2.18 -22.61 0.61
CA VAL A 153 1.27 -21.67 -0.10
C VAL A 153 1.18 -20.29 0.57
N GLY A 154 1.72 -20.15 1.78
CA GLY A 154 1.61 -18.96 2.59
C GLY A 154 0.17 -18.72 3.08
N ARG A 155 0.03 -18.03 4.18
CA ARG A 155 -1.25 -17.52 4.66
C ARG A 155 -1.43 -16.11 4.13
N ARG A 156 -2.58 -15.83 3.57
CA ARG A 156 -2.93 -14.48 3.10
C ARG A 156 -3.63 -13.72 4.22
N GLY A 157 -3.64 -12.42 4.17
CA GLY A 157 -4.15 -11.60 5.25
C GLY A 157 -4.84 -10.33 4.76
N LEU A 158 -5.83 -10.46 3.85
CA LEU A 158 -6.53 -9.30 3.31
C LEU A 158 -7.31 -8.56 4.41
N THR A 159 -8.14 -9.29 5.15
CA THR A 159 -8.91 -8.71 6.26
C THR A 159 -8.00 -8.25 7.39
N GLY A 160 -7.04 -9.07 7.80
CA GLY A 160 -6.08 -8.71 8.84
C GLY A 160 -5.24 -7.49 8.45
N ALA A 161 -4.86 -7.33 7.20
CA ALA A 161 -4.15 -6.14 6.75
C ALA A 161 -4.96 -4.86 6.93
N ALA A 162 -6.28 -4.90 6.69
CA ALA A 162 -7.16 -3.75 6.93
C ALA A 162 -7.29 -3.41 8.42
N PHE A 163 -7.23 -4.40 9.31
CA PHE A 163 -7.24 -4.17 10.77
C PHE A 163 -5.88 -3.79 11.35
N THR A 164 -4.79 -4.12 10.65
CA THR A 164 -3.43 -3.78 11.07
C THR A 164 -3.05 -2.35 10.67
N ALA A 165 -3.67 -1.87 9.59
CA ALA A 165 -3.49 -0.52 9.08
C ALA A 165 -4.25 0.52 9.89
#